data_03eeafa22aff5d9f7dc3c804d4b77bb0
#
_entry.id   03eeafa22aff5d9f7dc3c804d4b77bb0
#
_cell.length_a   1.000
_cell.length_b   1.000
_cell.length_c   1.000
_cell.angle_alpha   90.00
_cell.angle_beta   90.00
_cell.angle_gamma   90.00
#
_symmetry.space_group_name_H-M   'P 1'
#
loop_
_entity.id
_entity.type
_entity.pdbx_description
1 polymer ?
#
loop_
_entity_poly.entity_id
_entity_poly.type
_entity_poly.pdbx_seq_one_letter_code
_entity_poly.pdbx_strand_id
1 'polypeptide(L)'
;MSLDRFPVGQEMDVSYPNFRVALALLSATQLRFTIAEGPFARTEVVDIQVIPLGNGLFAVSWQEKDGATVTNVQDYDRGVVHSFATLPDGQFLRMTGTLTITRTSDRANDHRPQRNKALVLEAMTSLFQRRDAAAVDRLYAVDYIQHNPNIPQGREALKQLVAGLTPDVHYEPGLMVAEGAFVAIHGRIRGWSDAPQVVIDLFRIEDGRLAEHWDVLQDEVPVNAARAGVAMFDPDERARQV
;
A
#
# COMPACT_ATOMS: atom_id res chain seq x y z
N MET A 1 5.94 -16.36 -21.44
CA MET A 1 6.68 -16.45 -20.14
C MET A 1 5.70 -17.07 -19.16
N SER A 2 5.98 -18.27 -18.66
CA SER A 2 5.13 -18.93 -17.68
C SER A 2 5.14 -18.14 -16.36
N LEU A 3 3.96 -17.96 -15.73
CA LEU A 3 3.85 -17.31 -14.45
C LEU A 3 4.31 -18.27 -13.33
N ASP A 4 5.51 -18.05 -12.80
CA ASP A 4 6.06 -18.87 -11.70
C ASP A 4 5.47 -18.50 -10.33
N ARG A 5 4.73 -17.39 -10.23
CA ARG A 5 4.11 -16.90 -8.99
C ARG A 5 2.65 -16.53 -9.21
N PHE A 6 1.83 -16.79 -8.19
CA PHE A 6 0.43 -16.37 -8.18
C PHE A 6 0.31 -14.85 -8.37
N PRO A 7 -0.51 -14.37 -9.34
CA PRO A 7 -0.47 -12.97 -9.81
C PRO A 7 -1.24 -12.02 -8.89
N VAL A 8 -0.80 -11.87 -7.65
CA VAL A 8 -1.38 -10.94 -6.67
C VAL A 8 -1.41 -9.51 -7.20
N GLY A 9 -2.52 -8.80 -6.98
CA GLY A 9 -2.75 -7.43 -7.41
C GLY A 9 -3.28 -7.30 -8.84
N GLN A 10 -3.52 -8.41 -9.54
CA GLN A 10 -4.17 -8.39 -10.85
C GLN A 10 -5.68 -8.43 -10.74
N GLU A 11 -6.33 -7.82 -11.72
CA GLU A 11 -7.76 -7.98 -11.98
C GLU A 11 -7.95 -8.79 -13.25
N MET A 12 -8.94 -9.67 -13.25
CA MET A 12 -9.21 -10.53 -14.38
C MET A 12 -10.69 -10.81 -14.52
N ASP A 13 -11.13 -11.04 -15.74
CA ASP A 13 -12.46 -11.50 -16.07
C ASP A 13 -12.43 -13.00 -16.37
N VAL A 14 -13.34 -13.71 -15.74
CA VAL A 14 -13.67 -15.09 -16.06
C VAL A 14 -15.01 -15.10 -16.78
N SER A 15 -15.02 -15.55 -18.02
CA SER A 15 -16.23 -15.66 -18.83
C SER A 15 -16.64 -17.13 -18.96
N TYR A 16 -17.77 -17.47 -18.36
CA TYR A 16 -18.48 -18.74 -18.54
C TYR A 16 -19.57 -18.59 -19.62
N PRO A 17 -20.13 -19.67 -20.16
CA PRO A 17 -21.18 -19.58 -21.19
C PRO A 17 -22.39 -18.72 -20.80
N ASN A 18 -22.76 -18.70 -19.51
CA ASN A 18 -24.00 -18.08 -19.04
C ASN A 18 -23.81 -16.90 -18.10
N PHE A 19 -22.60 -16.61 -17.65
CA PHE A 19 -22.31 -15.47 -16.74
C PHE A 19 -20.83 -15.12 -16.72
N ARG A 20 -20.52 -13.98 -16.14
CA ARG A 20 -19.14 -13.47 -15.99
C ARG A 20 -18.84 -13.20 -14.52
N VAL A 21 -17.59 -13.41 -14.16
CA VAL A 21 -17.06 -13.11 -12.83
C VAL A 21 -15.82 -12.25 -12.99
N ALA A 22 -15.83 -11.05 -12.39
CA ALA A 22 -14.62 -10.27 -12.23
C ALA A 22 -13.90 -10.72 -10.95
N LEU A 23 -12.62 -11.01 -11.04
CA LEU A 23 -11.76 -11.39 -9.92
C LEU A 23 -10.72 -10.31 -9.70
N ALA A 24 -10.52 -9.89 -8.45
CA ALA A 24 -9.41 -9.04 -8.04
C ALA A 24 -8.59 -9.77 -6.97
N LEU A 25 -7.33 -10.09 -7.28
CA LEU A 25 -6.43 -10.80 -6.37
C LEU A 25 -5.81 -9.80 -5.39
N LEU A 26 -6.41 -9.64 -4.22
CA LEU A 26 -6.03 -8.62 -3.25
C LEU A 26 -4.70 -8.95 -2.55
N SER A 27 -4.50 -10.23 -2.24
CA SER A 27 -3.28 -10.74 -1.61
C SER A 27 -3.04 -12.21 -1.99
N ALA A 28 -2.03 -12.85 -1.41
CA ALA A 28 -1.81 -14.29 -1.54
C ALA A 28 -2.91 -15.14 -0.86
N THR A 29 -3.70 -14.52 0.03
CA THR A 29 -4.71 -15.20 0.85
C THR A 29 -6.11 -14.61 0.72
N GLN A 30 -6.31 -13.58 -0.13
CA GLN A 30 -7.61 -12.93 -0.30
C GLN A 30 -7.86 -12.55 -1.75
N LEU A 31 -9.08 -12.80 -2.22
CA LEU A 31 -9.59 -12.28 -3.47
C LEU A 31 -10.97 -11.63 -3.26
N ARG A 32 -11.28 -10.68 -4.15
CA ARG A 32 -12.64 -10.18 -4.32
C ARG A 32 -13.18 -10.73 -5.63
N PHE A 33 -14.36 -11.33 -5.59
CA PHE A 33 -15.10 -11.63 -6.79
C PHE A 33 -16.34 -10.74 -6.92
N THR A 34 -16.74 -10.47 -8.16
CA THR A 34 -17.96 -9.75 -8.50
C THR A 34 -18.68 -10.45 -9.65
N ILE A 35 -19.92 -10.83 -9.41
CA ILE A 35 -20.86 -11.28 -10.44
C ILE A 35 -21.86 -10.13 -10.60
N ALA A 36 -21.85 -9.45 -11.76
CA ALA A 36 -22.63 -8.23 -11.96
C ALA A 36 -24.11 -8.49 -12.21
N GLU A 37 -24.45 -9.64 -12.82
CA GLU A 37 -25.79 -9.93 -13.32
C GLU A 37 -26.20 -11.38 -13.04
N GLY A 38 -27.51 -11.64 -13.06
CA GLY A 38 -28.09 -12.97 -12.91
C GLY A 38 -28.41 -13.37 -11.47
N PRO A 39 -28.83 -14.61 -11.24
CA PRO A 39 -29.28 -15.08 -9.93
C PRO A 39 -28.18 -15.15 -8.87
N PHE A 40 -26.93 -15.12 -9.29
CA PHE A 40 -25.76 -15.15 -8.40
C PHE A 40 -25.09 -13.77 -8.25
N ALA A 41 -25.74 -12.68 -8.72
CA ALA A 41 -25.18 -11.33 -8.70
C ALA A 41 -24.84 -10.91 -7.28
N ARG A 42 -23.52 -10.69 -7.02
CA ARG A 42 -22.97 -10.23 -5.74
C ARG A 42 -21.50 -9.85 -5.87
N THR A 43 -21.02 -9.11 -4.91
CA THR A 43 -19.59 -8.86 -4.69
C THR A 43 -19.23 -9.34 -3.30
N GLU A 44 -18.15 -10.10 -3.20
CA GLU A 44 -17.67 -10.62 -1.93
C GLU A 44 -16.14 -10.65 -1.89
N VAL A 45 -15.57 -10.41 -0.72
CA VAL A 45 -14.15 -10.67 -0.41
C VAL A 45 -14.09 -11.96 0.38
N VAL A 46 -13.29 -12.90 -0.09
CA VAL A 46 -13.14 -14.24 0.49
C VAL A 46 -11.68 -14.53 0.79
N ASP A 47 -11.47 -15.30 1.84
CA ASP A 47 -10.16 -15.88 2.12
C ASP A 47 -9.93 -17.07 1.19
N ILE A 48 -8.73 -17.14 0.59
CA ILE A 48 -8.38 -18.15 -0.39
C ILE A 48 -7.20 -19.00 0.06
N GLN A 49 -7.21 -20.24 -0.36
CA GLN A 49 -6.04 -21.10 -0.36
C GLN A 49 -5.55 -21.27 -1.79
N VAL A 50 -4.25 -21.01 -2.01
CA VAL A 50 -3.59 -21.12 -3.32
C VAL A 50 -2.56 -22.22 -3.28
N ILE A 51 -2.64 -23.15 -4.25
CA ILE A 51 -1.66 -24.22 -4.45
C ILE A 51 -1.07 -24.06 -5.84
N PRO A 52 0.23 -23.81 -5.98
CA PRO A 52 0.90 -23.80 -7.28
C PRO A 52 0.98 -25.23 -7.82
N LEU A 53 0.60 -25.40 -9.08
CA LEU A 53 0.64 -26.70 -9.79
C LEU A 53 1.77 -26.75 -10.83
N GLY A 54 2.53 -25.65 -10.98
CA GLY A 54 3.60 -25.49 -11.96
C GLY A 54 3.10 -24.97 -13.32
N ASN A 55 4.02 -24.46 -14.15
CA ASN A 55 3.75 -24.00 -15.51
C ASN A 55 2.57 -23.02 -15.63
N GLY A 56 2.48 -22.02 -14.73
CA GLY A 56 1.42 -21.03 -14.76
C GLY A 56 0.04 -21.51 -14.29
N LEU A 57 -0.03 -22.74 -13.74
CA LEU A 57 -1.26 -23.29 -13.17
C LEU A 57 -1.31 -23.12 -11.67
N PHE A 58 -2.51 -22.76 -11.18
CA PHE A 58 -2.79 -22.64 -9.74
C PHE A 58 -4.17 -23.23 -9.42
N ALA A 59 -4.25 -24.00 -8.31
CA ALA A 59 -5.52 -24.31 -7.69
C ALA A 59 -5.84 -23.27 -6.62
N VAL A 60 -7.02 -22.68 -6.69
CA VAL A 60 -7.48 -21.62 -5.78
C VAL A 60 -8.83 -22.04 -5.22
N SER A 61 -8.97 -22.14 -3.90
CA SER A 61 -10.22 -22.54 -3.26
C SER A 61 -10.64 -21.56 -2.16
N TRP A 62 -11.96 -21.44 -1.98
CA TRP A 62 -12.55 -20.60 -0.94
C TRP A 62 -13.95 -21.07 -0.55
N GLN A 63 -14.46 -20.52 0.54
CA GLN A 63 -15.85 -20.65 0.94
C GLN A 63 -16.49 -19.25 0.95
N GLU A 64 -17.71 -19.16 0.43
CA GLU A 64 -18.51 -17.95 0.38
C GLU A 64 -19.38 -17.81 1.64
N LYS A 65 -19.87 -16.61 1.91
CA LYS A 65 -20.66 -16.31 3.12
C LYS A 65 -21.95 -17.11 3.22
N ASP A 66 -22.54 -17.47 2.08
CA ASP A 66 -23.76 -18.29 2.02
C ASP A 66 -23.49 -19.79 2.23
N GLY A 67 -22.22 -20.18 2.36
CA GLY A 67 -21.77 -21.55 2.57
C GLY A 67 -21.37 -22.27 1.29
N ALA A 68 -21.51 -21.67 0.12
CA ALA A 68 -21.00 -22.24 -1.12
C ALA A 68 -19.47 -22.41 -1.04
N THR A 69 -18.97 -23.47 -1.67
CA THR A 69 -17.51 -23.70 -1.78
C THR A 69 -17.11 -23.70 -3.24
N VAL A 70 -15.98 -23.10 -3.56
CA VAL A 70 -15.46 -23.00 -4.92
C VAL A 70 -14.02 -23.45 -4.95
N THR A 71 -13.68 -24.22 -5.98
CA THR A 71 -12.29 -24.54 -6.34
C THR A 71 -12.10 -24.26 -7.82
N ASN A 72 -11.12 -23.39 -8.12
CA ASN A 72 -10.71 -23.06 -9.47
C ASN A 72 -9.34 -23.66 -9.77
N VAL A 73 -9.18 -24.26 -10.94
CA VAL A 73 -7.88 -24.52 -11.55
C VAL A 73 -7.69 -23.47 -12.64
N GLN A 74 -6.77 -22.55 -12.40
CA GLN A 74 -6.51 -21.38 -13.24
C GLN A 74 -5.24 -21.64 -14.08
N ASP A 75 -5.37 -21.67 -15.41
CA ASP A 75 -4.26 -21.78 -16.37
C ASP A 75 -4.03 -20.41 -16.98
N TYR A 76 -3.03 -19.71 -16.48
CA TYR A 76 -2.71 -18.36 -16.94
C TYR A 76 -2.02 -18.33 -18.31
N ASP A 77 -1.33 -19.41 -18.67
CA ASP A 77 -0.63 -19.49 -19.94
C ASP A 77 -1.63 -19.73 -21.10
N ARG A 78 -2.71 -20.48 -20.84
CA ARG A 78 -3.74 -20.76 -21.82
C ARG A 78 -4.97 -19.86 -21.71
N GLY A 79 -5.06 -19.05 -20.65
CA GLY A 79 -6.22 -18.20 -20.39
C GLY A 79 -7.50 -19.01 -20.13
N VAL A 80 -7.39 -20.12 -19.41
CA VAL A 80 -8.51 -21.04 -19.12
C VAL A 80 -8.66 -21.21 -17.61
N VAL A 81 -9.92 -21.33 -17.17
CA VAL A 81 -10.24 -21.71 -15.79
C VAL A 81 -11.23 -22.85 -15.78
N HIS A 82 -10.95 -23.85 -14.95
CA HIS A 82 -11.90 -24.93 -14.60
C HIS A 82 -12.38 -24.69 -13.18
N SER A 83 -13.69 -24.53 -13.01
CA SER A 83 -14.31 -24.23 -11.73
C SER A 83 -15.22 -25.35 -11.27
N PHE A 84 -15.08 -25.67 -10.01
CA PHE A 84 -15.90 -26.65 -9.28
C PHE A 84 -16.55 -25.91 -8.12
N ALA A 85 -17.87 -25.84 -8.10
CA ALA A 85 -18.59 -25.15 -7.03
C ALA A 85 -19.68 -26.09 -6.44
N THR A 86 -19.75 -26.11 -5.11
CA THR A 86 -20.86 -26.72 -4.40
C THR A 86 -21.71 -25.60 -3.81
N LEU A 87 -22.97 -25.52 -4.25
CA LEU A 87 -23.91 -24.51 -3.76
C LEU A 87 -24.47 -24.89 -2.37
N PRO A 88 -25.08 -23.95 -1.62
CA PRO A 88 -25.64 -24.22 -0.30
C PRO A 88 -26.71 -25.34 -0.25
N ASP A 89 -27.41 -25.56 -1.36
CA ASP A 89 -28.41 -26.64 -1.52
C ASP A 89 -27.80 -28.01 -1.89
N GLY A 90 -26.46 -28.09 -1.98
CA GLY A 90 -25.72 -29.28 -2.33
C GLY A 90 -25.54 -29.50 -3.84
N GLN A 91 -26.08 -28.63 -4.71
CA GLN A 91 -25.85 -28.73 -6.14
C GLN A 91 -24.36 -28.56 -6.46
N PHE A 92 -23.81 -29.49 -7.25
CA PHE A 92 -22.42 -29.44 -7.70
C PHE A 92 -22.31 -28.99 -9.15
N LEU A 93 -21.65 -27.86 -9.36
CA LEU A 93 -21.41 -27.25 -10.68
C LEU A 93 -20.00 -27.53 -11.16
N ARG A 94 -19.87 -27.88 -12.44
CA ARG A 94 -18.59 -27.98 -13.14
C ARG A 94 -18.63 -27.04 -14.33
N MET A 95 -17.70 -26.12 -14.37
CA MET A 95 -17.69 -25.05 -15.36
C MET A 95 -16.29 -24.88 -15.94
N THR A 96 -16.22 -24.58 -17.22
CA THR A 96 -14.99 -24.13 -17.87
C THR A 96 -15.23 -22.76 -18.45
N GLY A 97 -14.33 -21.84 -18.19
CA GLY A 97 -14.39 -20.46 -18.68
C GLY A 97 -13.06 -20.00 -19.29
N THR A 98 -13.12 -18.89 -19.99
CA THR A 98 -11.93 -18.15 -20.38
C THR A 98 -11.52 -17.20 -19.27
N LEU A 99 -10.20 -17.09 -19.02
CA LEU A 99 -9.60 -16.20 -18.06
C LEU A 99 -8.81 -15.14 -18.81
N THR A 100 -9.20 -13.89 -18.63
CA THR A 100 -8.54 -12.73 -19.28
C THR A 100 -8.08 -11.76 -18.20
N ILE A 101 -6.78 -11.47 -18.16
CA ILE A 101 -6.25 -10.43 -17.28
C ILE A 101 -6.70 -9.09 -17.86
N THR A 102 -7.52 -8.34 -17.11
CA THR A 102 -8.06 -7.03 -17.50
C THR A 102 -7.26 -5.88 -16.96
N ARG A 103 -6.59 -6.11 -15.81
CA ARG A 103 -5.71 -5.14 -15.19
C ARG A 103 -4.53 -5.88 -14.60
N THR A 104 -3.38 -5.71 -15.19
CA THR A 104 -2.12 -5.97 -14.53
C THR A 104 -1.89 -4.82 -13.56
N SER A 105 -1.85 -5.11 -12.25
CA SER A 105 -1.09 -4.19 -11.42
C SER A 105 0.36 -4.36 -11.90
N ASP A 106 0.86 -3.39 -12.62
CA ASP A 106 2.28 -3.29 -12.96
C ASP A 106 3.10 -3.06 -11.68
N ARG A 107 3.05 -4.02 -10.72
CA ARG A 107 3.93 -3.98 -9.55
C ARG A 107 5.39 -4.01 -9.96
N ALA A 108 5.72 -4.63 -11.11
CA ALA A 108 7.06 -4.59 -11.66
C ALA A 108 7.41 -3.23 -12.31
N ASN A 109 6.40 -2.45 -12.75
CA ASN A 109 6.53 -1.13 -13.36
C ASN A 109 5.75 -0.03 -12.61
N ASP A 110 5.16 -0.34 -11.45
CA ASP A 110 4.53 0.71 -10.63
C ASP A 110 5.61 1.52 -9.91
N HIS A 111 6.07 2.57 -10.57
CA HIS A 111 6.98 3.55 -9.98
C HIS A 111 6.30 4.50 -8.98
N ARG A 112 5.01 4.32 -8.67
CA ARG A 112 4.30 5.16 -7.68
C ARG A 112 4.94 5.13 -6.30
N PRO A 113 5.28 3.95 -5.71
CA PRO A 113 5.95 3.92 -4.42
C PRO A 113 7.25 4.72 -4.41
N GLN A 114 8.07 4.60 -5.44
CA GLN A 114 9.33 5.34 -5.57
C GLN A 114 9.09 6.83 -5.77
N ARG A 115 8.12 7.21 -6.64
CA ARG A 115 7.73 8.62 -6.81
C ARG A 115 7.17 9.22 -5.52
N ASN A 116 6.34 8.48 -4.80
CA ASN A 116 5.75 8.92 -3.54
C ASN A 116 6.83 9.10 -2.45
N LYS A 117 7.78 8.15 -2.34
CA LYS A 117 8.95 8.31 -1.46
C LYS A 117 9.79 9.52 -1.84
N ALA A 118 10.04 9.75 -3.13
CA ALA A 118 10.80 10.89 -3.60
C ALA A 118 10.09 12.22 -3.27
N LEU A 119 8.75 12.28 -3.44
CA LEU A 119 7.94 13.44 -3.08
C LEU A 119 8.02 13.76 -1.58
N VAL A 120 7.85 12.75 -0.72
CA VAL A 120 7.96 12.93 0.74
C VAL A 120 9.36 13.38 1.13
N LEU A 121 10.39 12.75 0.57
CA LEU A 121 11.78 13.14 0.85
C LEU A 121 12.07 14.58 0.39
N GLU A 122 11.58 14.99 -0.78
CA GLU A 122 11.71 16.36 -1.28
C GLU A 122 11.02 17.34 -0.34
N ALA A 123 9.81 17.02 0.12
CA ALA A 123 9.06 17.86 1.05
C ALA A 123 9.84 18.03 2.37
N MET A 124 10.24 16.94 3.02
CA MET A 124 10.96 17.00 4.30
C MET A 124 12.30 17.75 4.15
N THR A 125 13.03 17.52 3.05
CA THR A 125 14.28 18.25 2.75
C THR A 125 14.02 19.74 2.52
N SER A 126 12.98 20.09 1.73
CA SER A 126 12.66 21.48 1.42
C SER A 126 12.26 22.26 2.67
N LEU A 127 11.39 21.67 3.52
CA LEU A 127 10.89 22.34 4.70
C LEU A 127 11.95 22.45 5.81
N PHE A 128 12.59 21.34 6.17
CA PHE A 128 13.44 21.28 7.37
C PHE A 128 14.93 21.50 7.14
N GLN A 129 15.44 21.28 5.92
CA GLN A 129 16.85 21.55 5.62
C GLN A 129 17.04 22.87 4.87
N ARG A 130 16.18 23.15 3.86
CA ARG A 130 16.27 24.38 3.05
C ARG A 130 15.46 25.54 3.61
N ARG A 131 14.50 25.27 4.52
CA ARG A 131 13.54 26.23 5.07
C ARG A 131 12.76 26.96 3.98
N ASP A 132 12.43 26.23 2.89
CA ASP A 132 11.69 26.74 1.75
C ASP A 132 10.18 26.63 2.03
N ALA A 133 9.60 27.68 2.63
CA ALA A 133 8.15 27.74 2.86
C ALA A 133 7.34 27.74 1.56
N ALA A 134 7.91 28.20 0.43
CA ALA A 134 7.23 28.20 -0.86
C ALA A 134 7.08 26.78 -1.44
N ALA A 135 7.88 25.82 -0.96
CA ALA A 135 7.73 24.42 -1.32
C ALA A 135 6.36 23.85 -0.92
N VAL A 136 5.73 24.39 0.12
CA VAL A 136 4.38 23.99 0.55
C VAL A 136 3.35 24.15 -0.58
N ASP A 137 3.41 25.24 -1.34
CA ASP A 137 2.47 25.48 -2.44
C ASP A 137 2.67 24.51 -3.61
N ARG A 138 3.87 23.98 -3.80
CA ARG A 138 4.20 23.04 -4.87
C ARG A 138 3.91 21.60 -4.48
N LEU A 139 4.21 21.21 -3.24
CA LEU A 139 4.27 19.82 -2.81
C LEU A 139 3.03 19.37 -2.03
N TYR A 140 2.27 20.29 -1.43
CA TYR A 140 1.10 19.96 -0.61
C TYR A 140 -0.21 20.28 -1.33
N ALA A 141 -1.25 19.51 -1.05
CA ALA A 141 -2.59 19.75 -1.57
C ALA A 141 -3.20 21.05 -1.00
N VAL A 142 -4.12 21.67 -1.73
CA VAL A 142 -4.77 22.93 -1.29
C VAL A 142 -5.53 22.72 0.02
N ASP A 143 -6.16 21.56 0.15
CA ASP A 143 -6.96 21.09 1.27
C ASP A 143 -6.19 20.16 2.21
N TYR A 144 -4.88 20.36 2.30
CA TYR A 144 -3.98 19.57 3.15
C TYR A 144 -4.46 19.51 4.60
N ILE A 145 -4.50 18.28 5.14
CA ILE A 145 -4.93 17.99 6.51
C ILE A 145 -3.73 17.62 7.38
N GLN A 146 -3.62 18.28 8.53
CA GLN A 146 -2.59 18.03 9.54
C GLN A 146 -3.18 17.38 10.78
N HIS A 147 -2.61 16.24 11.22
CA HIS A 147 -3.05 15.54 12.43
C HIS A 147 -2.12 15.71 13.63
N ASN A 148 -0.96 16.36 13.47
CA ASN A 148 -0.14 16.70 14.63
C ASN A 148 -0.89 17.73 15.48
N PRO A 149 -1.14 17.45 16.79
CA PRO A 149 -1.94 18.32 17.66
C PRO A 149 -1.29 19.68 17.93
N ASN A 150 0.01 19.80 17.72
CA ASN A 150 0.78 21.02 17.97
C ASN A 150 0.95 21.91 16.73
N ILE A 151 0.46 21.46 15.56
CA ILE A 151 0.57 22.20 14.29
C ILE A 151 -0.84 22.58 13.82
N PRO A 152 -1.16 23.87 13.63
CA PRO A 152 -2.46 24.28 13.12
C PRO A 152 -2.74 23.74 11.71
N GLN A 153 -4.03 23.69 11.34
CA GLN A 153 -4.50 23.15 10.06
C GLN A 153 -4.09 23.99 8.86
N GLY A 154 -3.82 23.28 7.74
CA GLY A 154 -3.70 23.86 6.42
C GLY A 154 -2.31 24.36 6.05
N ARG A 155 -2.15 24.69 4.76
CA ARG A 155 -0.86 25.05 4.18
C ARG A 155 -0.27 26.34 4.74
N GLU A 156 -1.10 27.34 5.05
CA GLU A 156 -0.61 28.63 5.57
C GLU A 156 0.03 28.47 6.95
N ALA A 157 -0.56 27.65 7.82
CA ALA A 157 0.03 27.32 9.10
C ALA A 157 1.37 26.59 8.94
N LEU A 158 1.45 25.66 8.00
CA LEU A 158 2.70 24.95 7.70
C LEU A 158 3.78 25.90 7.16
N LYS A 159 3.45 26.88 6.29
CA LYS A 159 4.38 27.90 5.82
C LYS A 159 4.91 28.76 6.97
N GLN A 160 4.01 29.19 7.88
CA GLN A 160 4.38 29.97 9.06
C GLN A 160 5.32 29.18 9.98
N LEU A 161 5.03 27.91 10.17
CA LEU A 161 5.89 27.01 10.93
C LEU A 161 7.28 26.94 10.31
N VAL A 162 7.38 26.69 9.00
CA VAL A 162 8.67 26.62 8.28
C VAL A 162 9.44 27.93 8.36
N ALA A 163 8.76 29.08 8.21
CA ALA A 163 9.36 30.40 8.31
C ALA A 163 9.87 30.69 9.73
N GLY A 164 9.26 30.09 10.77
CA GLY A 164 9.66 30.24 12.17
C GLY A 164 10.72 29.25 12.65
N LEU A 165 11.16 28.30 11.83
CA LEU A 165 12.16 27.32 12.22
C LEU A 165 13.51 27.99 12.55
N THR A 166 14.04 27.68 13.73
CA THR A 166 15.38 28.11 14.12
C THR A 166 16.47 27.33 13.36
N PRO A 167 17.69 27.86 13.25
CA PRO A 167 18.80 27.16 12.60
C PRO A 167 19.11 25.77 13.16
N ASP A 168 18.78 25.53 14.41
CA ASP A 168 19.06 24.26 15.11
C ASP A 168 18.09 23.14 14.73
N VAL A 169 16.93 23.48 14.15
CA VAL A 169 15.97 22.46 13.70
C VAL A 169 16.54 21.77 12.47
N HIS A 170 16.77 20.48 12.60
CA HIS A 170 17.30 19.64 11.55
C HIS A 170 16.60 18.28 11.52
N TYR A 171 16.07 17.91 10.36
CA TYR A 171 15.43 16.62 10.12
C TYR A 171 16.37 15.68 9.36
N GLU A 172 16.57 14.49 9.90
CA GLU A 172 17.38 13.43 9.31
C GLU A 172 16.44 12.31 8.84
N PRO A 173 16.20 12.16 7.52
CA PRO A 173 15.37 11.11 6.99
C PRO A 173 16.08 9.76 7.02
N GLY A 174 15.43 8.72 7.55
CA GLY A 174 15.90 7.33 7.58
C GLY A 174 15.08 6.42 6.68
N LEU A 175 14.63 5.30 7.23
CA LEU A 175 13.89 4.25 6.55
C LEU A 175 12.56 4.76 5.98
N MET A 176 12.25 4.38 4.74
CA MET A 176 10.98 4.73 4.10
C MET A 176 10.28 3.50 3.53
N VAL A 177 9.00 3.36 3.83
CA VAL A 177 8.12 2.36 3.21
C VAL A 177 6.96 3.07 2.50
N ALA A 178 6.49 2.49 1.40
CA ALA A 178 5.36 3.03 0.65
C ALA A 178 4.44 1.91 0.18
N GLU A 179 3.14 2.12 0.36
CA GLU A 179 2.09 1.24 -0.14
C GLU A 179 0.90 2.07 -0.63
N GLY A 180 0.51 1.86 -1.89
CA GLY A 180 -0.57 2.62 -2.51
C GLY A 180 -0.31 4.13 -2.48
N ALA A 181 -1.20 4.87 -1.84
CA ALA A 181 -1.12 6.32 -1.66
C ALA A 181 -0.33 6.74 -0.40
N PHE A 182 0.11 5.81 0.43
CA PHE A 182 0.74 6.11 1.71
C PHE A 182 2.25 5.93 1.68
N VAL A 183 2.94 6.80 2.41
CA VAL A 183 4.38 6.71 2.69
C VAL A 183 4.61 6.92 4.17
N ALA A 184 5.28 5.97 4.82
CA ALA A 184 5.81 6.15 6.16
C ALA A 184 7.33 6.40 6.07
N ILE A 185 7.82 7.33 6.89
CA ILE A 185 9.24 7.64 7.02
C ILE A 185 9.63 7.62 8.50
N HIS A 186 10.63 6.80 8.83
CA HIS A 186 11.31 6.86 10.12
C HIS A 186 12.42 7.90 10.03
N GLY A 187 12.38 8.90 10.88
CA GLY A 187 13.32 10.01 10.88
C GLY A 187 13.81 10.36 12.27
N ARG A 188 14.74 11.31 12.32
CA ARG A 188 15.16 11.98 13.54
C ARG A 188 15.07 13.49 13.35
N ILE A 189 14.52 14.19 14.33
CA ILE A 189 14.49 15.65 14.36
C ILE A 189 15.24 16.16 15.58
N ARG A 190 16.10 17.15 15.36
CA ARG A 190 16.85 17.86 16.38
C ARG A 190 16.42 19.32 16.43
N GLY A 191 16.56 19.96 17.59
CA GLY A 191 16.20 21.35 17.79
C GLY A 191 14.71 21.66 17.78
N TRP A 192 13.87 20.62 17.68
CA TRP A 192 12.42 20.71 17.76
C TRP A 192 11.93 20.76 19.20
N SER A 193 12.62 20.06 20.09
CA SER A 193 12.45 20.07 21.54
C SER A 193 13.81 20.08 22.24
N ASP A 194 13.83 20.04 23.56
CA ASP A 194 15.05 20.04 24.38
C ASP A 194 15.94 18.83 24.07
N ALA A 195 15.36 17.69 23.71
CA ALA A 195 16.09 16.49 23.31
C ALA A 195 15.84 16.15 21.83
N PRO A 196 16.80 15.49 21.14
CA PRO A 196 16.52 14.89 19.84
C PRO A 196 15.34 13.92 19.94
N GLN A 197 14.51 13.87 18.88
CA GLN A 197 13.37 12.97 18.82
C GLN A 197 13.47 12.08 17.60
N VAL A 198 13.13 10.81 17.75
CA VAL A 198 12.80 9.93 16.62
C VAL A 198 11.34 10.12 16.27
N VAL A 199 11.03 10.05 14.99
CA VAL A 199 9.69 10.31 14.46
C VAL A 199 9.31 9.26 13.43
N ILE A 200 8.06 8.86 13.46
CA ILE A 200 7.40 8.20 12.34
C ILE A 200 6.40 9.19 11.76
N ASP A 201 6.72 9.70 10.57
CA ASP A 201 5.77 10.48 9.78
C ASP A 201 5.04 9.57 8.82
N LEU A 202 3.73 9.72 8.70
CA LEU A 202 2.89 9.04 7.73
C LEU A 202 2.22 10.09 6.84
N PHE A 203 2.39 9.96 5.54
CA PHE A 203 1.77 10.83 4.54
C PHE A 203 0.80 10.06 3.67
N ARG A 204 -0.33 10.69 3.32
CA ARG A 204 -1.19 10.29 2.23
C ARG A 204 -0.97 11.23 1.03
N ILE A 205 -0.78 10.63 -0.12
CA ILE A 205 -0.54 11.35 -1.39
C ILE A 205 -1.80 11.25 -2.26
N GLU A 206 -2.22 12.38 -2.81
CA GLU A 206 -3.33 12.50 -3.74
C GLU A 206 -2.91 13.43 -4.88
N ASP A 207 -3.16 13.02 -6.13
CA ASP A 207 -2.82 13.78 -7.34
C ASP A 207 -1.37 14.29 -7.37
N GLY A 208 -0.43 13.48 -6.85
CA GLY A 208 1.00 13.82 -6.81
C GLY A 208 1.36 14.90 -5.78
N ARG A 209 0.52 15.13 -4.78
CA ARG A 209 0.73 16.09 -3.68
C ARG A 209 0.50 15.42 -2.33
N LEU A 210 1.13 15.96 -1.30
CA LEU A 210 0.90 15.57 0.09
C LEU A 210 -0.46 16.12 0.55
N ALA A 211 -1.43 15.22 0.75
CA ALA A 211 -2.80 15.59 1.09
C ALA A 211 -3.07 15.51 2.60
N GLU A 212 -2.33 14.65 3.32
CA GLU A 212 -2.62 14.41 4.72
C GLU A 212 -1.36 13.91 5.44
N HIS A 213 -1.20 14.26 6.71
CA HIS A 213 -0.03 13.93 7.53
C HIS A 213 -0.39 13.59 8.96
N TRP A 214 0.19 12.50 9.45
CA TRP A 214 0.22 12.08 10.86
C TRP A 214 1.67 11.90 11.28
N ASP A 215 1.96 12.09 12.55
CA ASP A 215 3.25 11.77 13.12
C ASP A 215 3.14 11.22 14.55
N VAL A 216 4.17 10.53 14.94
CA VAL A 216 4.40 10.11 16.33
C VAL A 216 5.87 10.37 16.64
N LEU A 217 6.11 11.19 17.68
CA LEU A 217 7.44 11.55 18.11
C LEU A 217 7.73 10.93 19.50
N GLN A 218 8.97 10.50 19.67
CA GLN A 218 9.48 10.01 20.94
C GLN A 218 10.89 10.56 21.16
N ASP A 219 11.18 11.00 22.40
CA ASP A 219 12.53 11.42 22.75
C ASP A 219 13.53 10.30 22.50
N GLU A 220 14.64 10.62 21.85
CA GLU A 220 15.68 9.65 21.53
C GLU A 220 16.42 9.25 22.81
N VAL A 221 16.38 7.95 23.12
CA VAL A 221 17.15 7.39 24.23
C VAL A 221 18.56 7.08 23.73
N PRO A 222 19.62 7.64 24.33
CA PRO A 222 21.00 7.34 23.95
C PRO A 222 21.30 5.83 24.07
N VAL A 223 22.14 5.32 23.17
CA VAL A 223 22.47 3.87 23.10
C VAL A 223 22.93 3.31 24.44
N ASN A 224 23.73 4.09 25.19
CA ASN A 224 24.24 3.67 26.51
C ASN A 224 23.17 3.62 27.60
N ALA A 225 22.02 4.24 27.40
CA ALA A 225 20.85 4.21 28.29
C ALA A 225 19.74 3.28 27.76
N ALA A 226 19.81 2.85 26.52
CA ALA A 226 18.85 1.93 25.91
C ALA A 226 19.05 0.51 26.45
N ARG A 227 17.98 -0.11 26.96
CA ARG A 227 18.02 -1.47 27.52
C ARG A 227 18.53 -2.52 26.54
N ALA A 228 18.23 -2.36 25.24
CA ALA A 228 18.65 -3.25 24.19
C ALA A 228 20.06 -2.95 23.65
N GLY A 229 20.67 -1.81 24.04
CA GLY A 229 21.99 -1.41 23.59
C GLY A 229 22.08 -1.09 22.10
N VAL A 230 20.94 -0.78 21.44
CA VAL A 230 20.86 -0.42 20.03
C VAL A 230 20.27 0.99 19.88
N ALA A 231 20.69 1.71 18.83
CA ALA A 231 20.18 3.04 18.53
C ALA A 231 18.71 2.99 18.10
N MET A 232 17.94 3.99 18.50
CA MET A 232 16.57 4.17 18.01
C MET A 232 16.52 4.66 16.57
N PHE A 233 17.56 5.37 16.11
CA PHE A 233 17.72 5.86 14.74
C PHE A 233 19.15 5.58 14.25
N ASP A 234 19.25 5.05 13.02
CA ASP A 234 20.52 4.80 12.34
C ASP A 234 20.51 5.60 11.03
N PRO A 235 21.39 6.59 10.85
CA PRO A 235 21.43 7.40 9.64
C PRO A 235 21.72 6.57 8.37
N ASP A 236 22.32 5.39 8.51
CA ASP A 236 22.65 4.48 7.41
C ASP A 236 21.52 3.51 7.06
N GLU A 237 20.37 3.55 7.75
CA GLU A 237 19.21 2.69 7.45
C GLU A 237 18.74 2.82 6.00
N ARG A 238 18.86 4.00 5.39
CA ARG A 238 18.50 4.22 3.98
C ARG A 238 19.36 3.41 3.03
N ALA A 239 20.64 3.22 3.33
CA ALA A 239 21.55 2.44 2.50
C ALA A 239 21.20 0.95 2.45
N ARG A 240 20.44 0.45 3.44
CA ARG A 240 19.98 -0.95 3.51
C ARG A 240 18.71 -1.22 2.71
N GLN A 241 18.11 -0.19 2.10
CA GLN A 241 16.87 -0.30 1.30
C GLN A 241 17.11 -0.51 -0.21
N VAL A 242 18.36 -0.55 -0.65
CA VAL A 242 18.75 -0.72 -2.06
C VAL A 242 19.02 -2.19 -2.38
#